data_4f396d32b843fecabf01800b7a26aa5e
#
_entry.id   4f396d32b843fecabf01800b7a26aa5e
#
_cell.length_a   1.000
_cell.length_b   1.000
_cell.length_c   1.000
_cell.angle_alpha   90.00
_cell.angle_beta   90.00
_cell.angle_gamma   90.00
#
_symmetry.space_group_name_H-M   'P 1'
#
loop_
_entity.id
_entity.type
_entity.pdbx_description
1 polymer ?
#
loop_
_entity_poly.entity_id
_entity_poly.type
_entity_poly.pdbx_seq_one_letter_code
_entity_poly.pdbx_strand_id
1 'polypeptide(L)'
;MANKQTKRTAKKAAKKALKNKNVVIALAIIVILLVIAIVAIYFIKPELIQSVISMLTGSQENNNETNNGTGHVIDGSSVVMTAIDVGQGDGIYIEFPTGENMFIDGGTENGKGDYFSNIQSVFTANNVTKLDYYFVTHTDYDHIKYIPQVCGAVEVKRFLIPFISEEISLSDDSSVQRSGTWTKAYKAMKAETYTENSETKSASITYNLGTFDLGGDSWVMHCYTFDEADYPVQKKGVTAENANCISPVCFLQYAGKTICLTGDVNYKGEQYLYNKGYFNSYDIDVLKVAHHGSTTSTHQTYFLDKVDPEYAIISVGADNSYGHPTEPLLTRLTSYQDVTPDADANGIQKIYRTDVDGNVTVVVASDGKLTIASQKQTDNNIELAACVIYAQDNNIELVYVAVTKKEGEE
;
A
#
# COMPACT_ATOMS: atom_id res chain seq x y z
N MET A 1 -14.89 31.79 -72.71
CA MET A 1 -13.48 31.70 -72.25
C MET A 1 -13.35 31.60 -70.67
N ALA A 2 -14.35 31.91 -69.89
CA ALA A 2 -14.29 31.91 -68.42
C ALA A 2 -14.14 30.50 -67.78
N ASN A 3 -14.67 29.45 -68.43
CA ASN A 3 -14.71 28.09 -67.86
C ASN A 3 -13.34 27.34 -67.88
N LYS A 4 -12.36 27.82 -68.66
CA LYS A 4 -11.04 27.16 -68.74
C LYS A 4 -10.07 27.67 -67.66
N GLN A 5 -10.27 28.91 -67.19
CA GLN A 5 -9.41 29.57 -66.22
C GLN A 5 -9.78 29.08 -64.80
N THR A 6 -11.08 28.92 -64.48
CA THR A 6 -11.58 28.39 -63.20
C THR A 6 -11.15 26.93 -63.00
N LYS A 7 -11.19 26.10 -64.05
CA LYS A 7 -10.69 24.71 -63.97
C LYS A 7 -9.18 24.60 -63.68
N ARG A 8 -8.38 25.55 -64.26
CA ARG A 8 -6.93 25.60 -64.01
C ARG A 8 -6.58 26.01 -62.60
N THR A 9 -7.32 26.97 -62.00
CA THR A 9 -7.12 27.45 -60.63
C THR A 9 -7.51 26.37 -59.63
N ALA A 10 -8.65 25.68 -59.82
CA ALA A 10 -9.08 24.58 -58.98
C ALA A 10 -8.08 23.40 -59.00
N LYS A 11 -7.54 23.08 -60.20
CA LYS A 11 -6.53 22.01 -60.36
C LYS A 11 -5.19 22.36 -59.69
N LYS A 12 -4.79 23.65 -59.66
CA LYS A 12 -3.60 24.13 -58.93
C LYS A 12 -3.82 24.11 -57.42
N ALA A 13 -4.99 24.51 -56.96
CA ALA A 13 -5.34 24.47 -55.53
C ALA A 13 -5.42 23.03 -55.00
N ALA A 14 -6.04 22.12 -55.75
CA ALA A 14 -6.09 20.70 -55.41
C ALA A 14 -4.69 20.05 -55.35
N LYS A 15 -3.81 20.40 -56.31
CA LYS A 15 -2.42 19.89 -56.33
C LYS A 15 -1.58 20.44 -55.16
N LYS A 16 -1.84 21.69 -54.72
CA LYS A 16 -1.21 22.31 -53.54
C LYS A 16 -1.73 21.68 -52.24
N ALA A 17 -3.04 21.42 -52.17
CA ALA A 17 -3.65 20.75 -51.00
C ALA A 17 -3.17 19.29 -50.87
N LEU A 18 -3.05 18.56 -51.99
CA LEU A 18 -2.52 17.19 -51.99
C LEU A 18 -1.04 17.14 -51.58
N LYS A 19 -0.23 18.13 -52.01
CA LYS A 19 1.17 18.25 -51.60
C LYS A 19 1.29 18.55 -50.08
N ASN A 20 0.43 19.41 -49.53
CA ASN A 20 0.38 19.68 -48.12
C ASN A 20 -0.08 18.44 -47.32
N LYS A 21 -1.06 17.70 -47.82
CA LYS A 21 -1.54 16.47 -47.18
C LYS A 21 -0.44 15.40 -47.11
N ASN A 22 0.31 15.22 -48.20
CA ASN A 22 1.44 14.29 -48.25
C ASN A 22 2.58 14.70 -47.30
N VAL A 23 2.84 16.01 -47.16
CA VAL A 23 3.82 16.54 -46.21
C VAL A 23 3.36 16.28 -44.75
N VAL A 24 2.08 16.51 -44.45
CA VAL A 24 1.51 16.23 -43.12
C VAL A 24 1.58 14.73 -42.78
N ILE A 25 1.25 13.87 -43.78
CA ILE A 25 1.34 12.41 -43.57
C ILE A 25 2.80 11.99 -43.38
N ALA A 26 3.74 12.54 -44.13
CA ALA A 26 5.16 12.23 -43.97
C ALA A 26 5.69 12.66 -42.60
N LEU A 27 5.30 13.85 -42.11
CA LEU A 27 5.65 14.31 -40.78
C LEU A 27 5.05 13.42 -39.69
N ALA A 28 3.79 13.01 -39.83
CA ALA A 28 3.15 12.11 -38.90
C ALA A 28 3.87 10.74 -38.83
N ILE A 29 4.28 10.19 -39.97
CA ILE A 29 5.04 8.94 -40.02
C ILE A 29 6.41 9.10 -39.35
N ILE A 30 7.10 10.22 -39.56
CA ILE A 30 8.38 10.51 -38.91
C ILE A 30 8.22 10.59 -37.37
N VAL A 31 7.18 11.26 -36.90
CA VAL A 31 6.88 11.35 -35.46
C VAL A 31 6.59 9.97 -34.90
N ILE A 32 5.79 9.14 -35.54
CA ILE A 32 5.50 7.77 -35.10
C ILE A 32 6.79 6.93 -35.06
N LEU A 33 7.64 7.02 -36.06
CA LEU A 33 8.90 6.28 -36.07
C LEU A 33 9.87 6.76 -34.97
N LEU A 34 9.89 8.06 -34.67
CA LEU A 34 10.66 8.61 -33.56
C LEU A 34 10.13 8.11 -32.20
N VAL A 35 8.82 8.07 -32.02
CA VAL A 35 8.21 7.53 -30.81
C VAL A 35 8.54 6.04 -30.64
N ILE A 36 8.43 5.25 -31.72
CA ILE A 36 8.81 3.83 -31.68
C ILE A 36 10.29 3.65 -31.36
N ALA A 37 11.17 4.48 -31.91
CA ALA A 37 12.60 4.42 -31.62
C ALA A 37 12.90 4.80 -30.18
N ILE A 38 12.26 5.83 -29.64
CA ILE A 38 12.38 6.24 -28.24
C ILE A 38 11.89 5.12 -27.30
N VAL A 39 10.73 4.53 -27.59
CA VAL A 39 10.20 3.40 -26.83
C VAL A 39 11.15 2.19 -26.89
N ALA A 40 11.69 1.87 -28.06
CA ALA A 40 12.65 0.78 -28.21
C ALA A 40 13.95 1.04 -27.43
N ILE A 41 14.46 2.27 -27.45
CA ILE A 41 15.66 2.66 -26.67
C ILE A 41 15.36 2.62 -25.16
N TYR A 42 14.17 3.01 -24.75
CA TYR A 42 13.74 2.95 -23.34
C TYR A 42 13.80 1.52 -22.79
N PHE A 43 13.36 0.53 -23.59
CA PHE A 43 13.42 -0.87 -23.17
C PHE A 43 14.80 -1.53 -23.30
N ILE A 44 15.67 -1.03 -24.18
CA ILE A 44 16.99 -1.64 -24.44
C ILE A 44 18.11 -0.95 -23.65
N LYS A 45 18.02 0.37 -23.45
CA LYS A 45 19.03 1.18 -22.74
C LYS A 45 18.39 2.39 -22.04
N PRO A 46 17.71 2.17 -20.91
CA PRO A 46 17.04 3.25 -20.17
C PRO A 46 17.99 4.37 -19.72
N GLU A 47 19.26 4.07 -19.44
CA GLU A 47 20.28 5.03 -19.05
C GLU A 47 20.59 6.09 -20.11
N LEU A 48 20.42 5.77 -21.39
CA LEU A 48 20.65 6.72 -22.49
C LEU A 48 19.55 7.80 -22.57
N ILE A 49 18.34 7.46 -22.17
CA ILE A 49 17.21 8.42 -22.14
C ILE A 49 17.37 9.40 -20.99
N GLN A 50 17.81 8.94 -19.82
CA GLN A 50 18.09 9.81 -18.69
C GLN A 50 19.17 10.82 -19.02
N SER A 51 20.23 10.41 -19.69
CA SER A 51 21.31 11.27 -20.17
C SER A 51 20.82 12.32 -21.18
N VAL A 52 19.91 11.97 -22.09
CA VAL A 52 19.32 12.91 -23.06
C VAL A 52 18.38 13.91 -22.38
N ILE A 53 17.58 13.44 -21.42
CA ILE A 53 16.68 14.32 -20.66
C ILE A 53 17.50 15.34 -19.86
N SER A 54 18.57 14.92 -19.19
CA SER A 54 19.46 15.84 -18.44
C SER A 54 20.12 16.88 -19.34
N MET A 55 20.51 16.50 -20.56
CA MET A 55 21.04 17.42 -21.58
C MET A 55 20.00 18.42 -22.11
N LEU A 56 18.75 18.01 -22.27
CA LEU A 56 17.68 18.85 -22.80
C LEU A 56 17.08 19.79 -21.75
N THR A 57 17.10 19.40 -20.49
CA THR A 57 16.55 20.21 -19.39
C THR A 57 17.55 21.17 -18.75
N GLY A 58 18.83 21.09 -19.13
CA GLY A 58 19.88 21.99 -18.61
C GLY A 58 20.14 21.84 -17.11
N SER A 59 19.72 20.74 -16.52
CA SER A 59 19.98 20.43 -15.12
C SER A 59 21.43 20.03 -14.94
N GLN A 60 22.24 20.93 -14.45
CA GLN A 60 23.52 20.58 -13.85
C GLN A 60 23.22 19.69 -12.63
N GLU A 61 23.94 18.59 -12.53
CA GLU A 61 23.95 17.74 -11.35
C GLU A 61 24.37 18.57 -10.13
N ASN A 62 23.38 19.09 -9.41
CA ASN A 62 23.53 19.28 -7.99
C ASN A 62 22.99 17.97 -7.37
N ASN A 63 23.88 17.26 -6.70
CA ASN A 63 23.56 16.11 -5.86
C ASN A 63 22.55 16.52 -4.78
N ASN A 64 21.30 16.60 -5.18
CA ASN A 64 20.12 16.57 -4.33
C ASN A 64 19.15 15.62 -5.04
N GLU A 65 19.04 14.43 -4.48
CA GLU A 65 18.17 13.36 -4.91
C GLU A 65 16.73 13.84 -5.01
N THR A 66 16.27 14.12 -6.24
CA THR A 66 14.83 14.17 -6.52
C THR A 66 14.43 12.78 -7.00
N ASN A 67 13.93 11.99 -6.08
CA ASN A 67 13.34 10.69 -6.31
C ASN A 67 12.04 10.82 -7.12
N ASN A 68 12.11 10.59 -8.43
CA ASN A 68 10.98 10.13 -9.20
C ASN A 68 10.83 8.62 -8.98
N GLY A 69 9.75 8.28 -8.33
CA GLY A 69 9.22 6.97 -7.99
C GLY A 69 9.96 5.73 -8.48
N THR A 70 10.18 4.83 -7.54
CA THR A 70 10.57 3.43 -7.68
C THR A 70 12.08 3.18 -7.76
N GLY A 71 12.57 2.57 -6.75
CA GLY A 71 13.92 2.07 -6.61
C GLY A 71 14.72 2.91 -5.64
N HIS A 72 14.33 2.91 -4.36
CA HIS A 72 15.30 3.25 -3.33
C HIS A 72 16.46 2.28 -3.47
N VAL A 73 17.65 2.80 -3.80
CA VAL A 73 18.88 2.06 -3.50
C VAL A 73 18.93 1.99 -1.98
N ILE A 74 18.48 0.87 -1.44
CA ILE A 74 18.55 0.61 -0.02
C ILE A 74 20.03 0.43 0.27
N ASP A 75 20.59 1.37 0.97
CA ASP A 75 21.98 1.29 1.44
C ASP A 75 22.18 0.25 2.54
N GLY A 76 21.14 -0.58 2.80
CA GLY A 76 21.11 -1.58 3.87
C GLY A 76 21.03 -0.97 5.27
N SER A 77 20.61 0.29 5.39
CA SER A 77 20.56 1.01 6.66
C SER A 77 19.20 1.64 6.97
N SER A 78 18.15 1.23 6.26
CA SER A 78 16.80 1.81 6.42
C SER A 78 15.74 0.73 6.55
N VAL A 79 14.64 1.03 7.24
CA VAL A 79 13.38 0.32 7.08
C VAL A 79 12.58 1.04 5.99
N VAL A 80 12.12 0.31 4.97
CA VAL A 80 11.26 0.83 3.92
C VAL A 80 9.96 0.05 3.90
N MET A 81 8.84 0.70 4.14
CA MET A 81 7.50 0.11 4.07
C MET A 81 6.71 0.75 2.94
N THR A 82 6.10 -0.06 2.09
CA THR A 82 5.20 0.42 1.03
C THR A 82 3.81 -0.18 1.22
N ALA A 83 2.83 0.65 1.54
CA ALA A 83 1.41 0.32 1.44
C ALA A 83 1.01 0.43 -0.04
N ILE A 84 0.65 -0.71 -0.64
CA ILE A 84 0.39 -0.83 -2.08
C ILE A 84 -1.09 -0.58 -2.34
N ASP A 85 -1.41 0.16 -3.41
CA ASP A 85 -2.78 0.24 -3.92
C ASP A 85 -3.19 -1.12 -4.53
N VAL A 86 -3.76 -1.97 -3.69
CA VAL A 86 -4.28 -3.29 -4.06
C VAL A 86 -5.80 -3.27 -4.29
N GLY A 87 -6.38 -2.08 -4.48
CA GLY A 87 -7.81 -1.87 -4.41
C GLY A 87 -8.31 -1.94 -2.97
N GLN A 88 -9.51 -2.51 -2.76
CA GLN A 88 -10.00 -2.72 -1.40
C GLN A 88 -9.19 -3.85 -0.74
N GLY A 89 -8.54 -3.57 0.40
CA GLY A 89 -7.76 -4.56 1.13
C GLY A 89 -6.36 -4.08 1.51
N ASP A 90 -5.57 -4.94 2.12
CA ASP A 90 -4.19 -4.67 2.48
C ASP A 90 -3.20 -5.43 1.57
N GLY A 91 -2.14 -4.76 1.20
CA GLY A 91 -0.94 -5.31 0.60
C GLY A 91 0.23 -4.40 0.99
N ILE A 92 1.08 -4.87 1.93
CA ILE A 92 2.17 -4.06 2.46
C ILE A 92 3.49 -4.79 2.24
N TYR A 93 4.44 -4.15 1.58
CA TYR A 93 5.80 -4.66 1.41
C TYR A 93 6.75 -3.91 2.34
N ILE A 94 7.61 -4.65 3.03
CA ILE A 94 8.60 -4.09 3.96
C ILE A 94 9.98 -4.67 3.66
N GLU A 95 10.98 -3.79 3.59
CA GLU A 95 12.39 -4.14 3.56
C GLU A 95 13.03 -3.71 4.86
N PHE A 96 13.82 -4.61 5.45
CA PHE A 96 14.51 -4.38 6.70
C PHE A 96 16.01 -4.10 6.48
N PRO A 97 16.66 -3.36 7.38
CA PRO A 97 18.07 -3.01 7.25
C PRO A 97 19.02 -4.23 7.25
N THR A 98 18.53 -5.38 7.67
CA THR A 98 19.26 -6.67 7.63
C THR A 98 19.28 -7.32 6.24
N GLY A 99 18.56 -6.74 5.27
CA GLY A 99 18.35 -7.31 3.94
C GLY A 99 17.23 -8.35 3.86
N GLU A 100 16.56 -8.65 4.98
CA GLU A 100 15.33 -9.43 4.98
C GLU A 100 14.17 -8.60 4.46
N ASN A 101 13.12 -9.27 4.00
CA ASN A 101 11.90 -8.61 3.56
C ASN A 101 10.64 -9.35 4.02
N MET A 102 9.52 -8.61 4.01
CA MET A 102 8.21 -9.11 4.40
C MET A 102 7.14 -8.59 3.44
N PHE A 103 6.18 -9.45 3.12
CA PHE A 103 4.93 -9.03 2.50
C PHE A 103 3.77 -9.37 3.44
N ILE A 104 2.86 -8.42 3.63
CA ILE A 104 1.71 -8.57 4.54
C ILE A 104 0.45 -8.55 3.69
N ASP A 105 -0.40 -9.58 3.85
CA ASP A 105 -1.67 -9.77 3.15
C ASP A 105 -1.54 -9.84 1.62
N GLY A 106 -2.59 -9.53 0.86
CA GLY A 106 -2.52 -9.71 -0.58
C GLY A 106 -3.69 -9.12 -1.35
N GLY A 107 -4.45 -8.21 -0.71
CA GLY A 107 -5.48 -7.46 -1.41
C GLY A 107 -6.62 -8.29 -2.02
N THR A 108 -7.38 -7.64 -2.87
CA THR A 108 -8.56 -8.22 -3.52
C THR A 108 -8.68 -7.84 -4.99
N GLU A 109 -9.44 -8.67 -5.69
CA GLU A 109 -9.86 -8.53 -7.08
C GLU A 109 -11.21 -7.77 -7.20
N ASN A 110 -11.53 -6.77 -6.36
CA ASN A 110 -12.83 -6.09 -6.42
C ASN A 110 -13.07 -5.38 -7.76
N GLY A 111 -13.45 -6.17 -8.72
CA GLY A 111 -14.39 -5.93 -9.83
C GLY A 111 -13.94 -5.01 -10.95
N LYS A 112 -12.92 -4.16 -10.86
CA LYS A 112 -12.61 -3.16 -11.90
C LYS A 112 -11.13 -2.95 -12.24
N GLY A 113 -10.19 -3.66 -11.61
CA GLY A 113 -8.77 -3.47 -11.87
C GLY A 113 -7.94 -4.73 -11.63
N ASP A 114 -6.83 -4.85 -12.37
CA ASP A 114 -5.79 -5.83 -12.10
C ASP A 114 -4.82 -5.23 -11.07
N TYR A 115 -5.21 -5.24 -9.81
CA TYR A 115 -4.39 -4.73 -8.72
C TYR A 115 -3.20 -5.63 -8.39
N PHE A 116 -3.18 -6.88 -8.85
CA PHE A 116 -2.02 -7.73 -8.70
C PHE A 116 -0.81 -7.18 -9.47
N SER A 117 -1.03 -6.48 -10.58
CA SER A 117 0.03 -5.79 -11.32
C SER A 117 0.76 -4.73 -10.47
N ASN A 118 0.08 -4.09 -9.52
CA ASN A 118 0.71 -3.14 -8.61
C ASN A 118 1.68 -3.85 -7.64
N ILE A 119 1.28 -5.01 -7.10
CA ILE A 119 2.16 -5.86 -6.29
C ILE A 119 3.39 -6.28 -7.11
N GLN A 120 3.18 -6.78 -8.32
CA GLN A 120 4.28 -7.17 -9.22
C GLN A 120 5.21 -6.01 -9.55
N SER A 121 4.65 -4.80 -9.73
CA SER A 121 5.45 -3.60 -10.00
C SER A 121 6.36 -3.24 -8.83
N VAL A 122 5.85 -3.33 -7.59
CA VAL A 122 6.65 -3.11 -6.38
C VAL A 122 7.73 -4.19 -6.25
N PHE A 123 7.38 -5.46 -6.45
CA PHE A 123 8.37 -6.55 -6.39
C PHE A 123 9.45 -6.40 -7.46
N THR A 124 9.08 -6.03 -8.69
CA THR A 124 10.03 -5.80 -9.77
C THR A 124 10.94 -4.62 -9.49
N ALA A 125 10.40 -3.50 -9.00
CA ALA A 125 11.17 -2.31 -8.68
C ALA A 125 12.22 -2.56 -7.59
N ASN A 126 11.92 -3.45 -6.64
CA ASN A 126 12.80 -3.80 -5.53
C ASN A 126 13.55 -5.13 -5.75
N ASN A 127 13.53 -5.68 -6.98
CA ASN A 127 14.21 -6.94 -7.34
C ASN A 127 13.81 -8.12 -6.42
N VAL A 128 12.56 -8.15 -5.95
CA VAL A 128 12.06 -9.22 -5.08
C VAL A 128 11.87 -10.48 -5.88
N THR A 129 12.67 -11.49 -5.61
CA THR A 129 12.53 -12.85 -6.15
C THR A 129 12.13 -13.83 -5.06
N LYS A 130 12.29 -13.43 -3.80
CA LYS A 130 12.00 -14.24 -2.62
C LYS A 130 11.54 -13.36 -1.46
N LEU A 131 10.56 -13.84 -0.71
CA LEU A 131 10.12 -13.25 0.55
C LEU A 131 10.67 -14.08 1.72
N ASP A 132 11.32 -13.42 2.67
CA ASP A 132 11.72 -14.06 3.92
C ASP A 132 10.52 -14.35 4.81
N TYR A 133 9.56 -13.41 4.81
CA TYR A 133 8.30 -13.53 5.54
C TYR A 133 7.11 -13.16 4.67
N TYR A 134 6.04 -13.97 4.76
CA TYR A 134 4.72 -13.63 4.29
C TYR A 134 3.75 -13.67 5.47
N PHE A 135 3.29 -12.51 5.88
CA PHE A 135 2.45 -12.35 7.06
C PHE A 135 0.98 -12.24 6.63
N VAL A 136 0.11 -13.09 7.14
CA VAL A 136 -1.32 -13.09 6.84
C VAL A 136 -2.07 -12.68 8.10
N THR A 137 -2.65 -11.50 8.11
CA THR A 137 -3.26 -10.93 9.32
C THR A 137 -4.53 -11.66 9.74
N HIS A 138 -5.40 -12.01 8.80
CA HIS A 138 -6.64 -12.76 9.01
C HIS A 138 -7.16 -13.35 7.68
N THR A 139 -8.37 -13.92 7.69
CA THR A 139 -8.85 -14.76 6.57
C THR A 139 -9.85 -14.09 5.63
N ASP A 140 -10.09 -12.79 5.78
CA ASP A 140 -11.05 -12.10 4.92
C ASP A 140 -10.53 -11.96 3.47
N TYR A 141 -11.47 -11.93 2.56
CA TYR A 141 -11.21 -12.04 1.12
C TYR A 141 -10.23 -10.99 0.61
N ASP A 142 -10.34 -9.77 1.09
CA ASP A 142 -9.55 -8.61 0.71
C ASP A 142 -8.13 -8.58 1.34
N HIS A 143 -7.77 -9.63 2.06
CA HIS A 143 -6.42 -9.84 2.60
C HIS A 143 -5.72 -11.06 2.01
N ILE A 144 -6.48 -12.08 1.57
CA ILE A 144 -5.91 -13.37 1.19
C ILE A 144 -6.05 -13.73 -0.29
N LYS A 145 -6.75 -12.89 -1.08
CA LYS A 145 -7.12 -13.24 -2.45
C LYS A 145 -5.92 -13.48 -3.35
N TYR A 146 -4.88 -12.63 -3.25
CA TYR A 146 -3.70 -12.73 -4.11
C TYR A 146 -2.59 -13.65 -3.58
N ILE A 147 -2.77 -14.32 -2.43
CA ILE A 147 -1.76 -15.26 -1.90
C ILE A 147 -1.32 -16.29 -2.97
N PRO A 148 -2.23 -16.95 -3.70
CA PRO A 148 -1.81 -17.91 -4.74
C PRO A 148 -1.01 -17.26 -5.88
N GLN A 149 -1.34 -16.03 -6.25
CA GLN A 149 -0.62 -15.29 -7.30
C GLN A 149 0.76 -14.84 -6.81
N VAL A 150 0.89 -14.40 -5.56
CA VAL A 150 2.18 -14.06 -4.95
C VAL A 150 3.09 -15.29 -4.89
N CYS A 151 2.60 -16.44 -4.39
CA CYS A 151 3.34 -17.69 -4.40
C CYS A 151 3.74 -18.16 -5.81
N GLY A 152 2.97 -17.80 -6.83
CA GLY A 152 3.33 -18.06 -8.23
C GLY A 152 4.33 -17.09 -8.84
N ALA A 153 4.56 -15.94 -8.21
CA ALA A 153 5.42 -14.88 -8.72
C ALA A 153 6.80 -14.82 -8.04
N VAL A 154 6.88 -15.15 -6.76
CA VAL A 154 8.12 -15.11 -5.96
C VAL A 154 8.14 -16.29 -5.00
N GLU A 155 9.35 -16.75 -4.63
CA GLU A 155 9.52 -17.78 -3.60
C GLU A 155 9.19 -17.21 -2.21
N VAL A 156 8.65 -18.04 -1.29
CA VAL A 156 8.38 -17.65 0.10
C VAL A 156 9.04 -18.60 1.07
N LYS A 157 9.82 -18.11 2.02
CA LYS A 157 10.50 -18.94 3.03
C LYS A 157 9.59 -19.30 4.21
N ARG A 158 8.85 -18.30 4.71
CA ARG A 158 8.06 -18.47 5.93
C ARG A 158 6.73 -17.72 5.86
N PHE A 159 5.65 -18.44 6.08
CA PHE A 159 4.33 -17.85 6.33
C PHE A 159 4.11 -17.71 7.83
N LEU A 160 3.64 -16.54 8.24
CA LEU A 160 3.23 -16.20 9.60
C LEU A 160 1.71 -16.06 9.61
N ILE A 161 1.05 -16.90 10.38
CA ILE A 161 -0.41 -16.94 10.49
C ILE A 161 -0.77 -16.89 11.99
N PRO A 162 -0.98 -15.70 12.58
CA PRO A 162 -1.09 -15.56 14.03
C PRO A 162 -2.49 -15.83 14.60
N PHE A 163 -3.34 -16.55 13.89
CA PHE A 163 -4.76 -16.64 14.23
C PHE A 163 -5.40 -18.03 14.10
N ILE A 164 -4.80 -19.01 13.41
CA ILE A 164 -5.40 -20.32 13.17
C ILE A 164 -4.40 -21.43 13.51
N SER A 165 -4.88 -22.45 14.24
CA SER A 165 -4.08 -23.67 14.44
C SER A 165 -4.04 -24.54 13.18
N GLU A 166 -3.02 -25.36 13.06
CA GLU A 166 -2.86 -26.29 11.94
C GLU A 166 -4.06 -27.27 11.86
N GLU A 167 -4.59 -27.72 12.99
CA GLU A 167 -5.76 -28.60 13.06
C GLU A 167 -7.01 -28.01 12.41
N ILE A 168 -7.26 -26.71 12.61
CA ILE A 168 -8.39 -26.00 11.98
C ILE A 168 -8.15 -25.84 10.48
N SER A 169 -6.91 -25.61 10.08
CA SER A 169 -6.54 -25.39 8.67
C SER A 169 -6.63 -26.66 7.84
N LEU A 170 -6.33 -27.82 8.42
CA LEU A 170 -6.27 -29.13 7.74
C LEU A 170 -7.53 -29.98 7.93
N SER A 171 -8.41 -29.64 8.87
CA SER A 171 -9.59 -30.45 9.14
C SER A 171 -10.48 -30.58 7.90
N ASP A 172 -10.77 -31.81 7.50
CA ASP A 172 -11.82 -32.13 6.51
C ASP A 172 -13.24 -32.08 7.11
N ASP A 173 -13.33 -31.66 8.38
CA ASP A 173 -14.60 -31.53 9.08
C ASP A 173 -15.47 -30.46 8.40
N SER A 174 -16.54 -30.88 7.75
CA SER A 174 -17.51 -30.01 7.10
C SER A 174 -18.25 -29.07 8.07
N SER A 175 -18.09 -29.26 9.38
CA SER A 175 -18.59 -28.35 10.41
C SER A 175 -17.72 -27.10 10.59
N VAL A 176 -16.49 -27.10 10.06
CA VAL A 176 -15.60 -25.93 10.01
C VAL A 176 -15.88 -25.19 8.71
N GLN A 177 -16.60 -24.08 8.82
CA GLN A 177 -16.93 -23.25 7.66
C GLN A 177 -15.71 -22.48 7.19
N ARG A 178 -15.16 -22.84 6.02
CA ARG A 178 -14.04 -22.16 5.38
C ARG A 178 -14.48 -21.51 4.10
N SER A 179 -13.98 -20.31 3.84
CA SER A 179 -14.16 -19.72 2.52
C SER A 179 -13.36 -20.50 1.48
N GLY A 180 -13.90 -20.62 0.25
CA GLY A 180 -13.17 -21.22 -0.86
C GLY A 180 -11.86 -20.48 -1.19
N THR A 181 -11.78 -19.18 -0.85
CA THR A 181 -10.59 -18.35 -1.01
C THR A 181 -9.51 -18.76 -0.01
N TRP A 182 -9.86 -18.90 1.27
CA TRP A 182 -8.90 -19.40 2.28
C TRP A 182 -8.35 -20.79 1.90
N THR A 183 -9.22 -21.69 1.46
CA THR A 183 -8.79 -23.03 1.02
C THR A 183 -7.76 -22.96 -0.10
N LYS A 184 -7.93 -22.06 -1.07
CA LYS A 184 -6.97 -21.86 -2.18
C LYS A 184 -5.66 -21.25 -1.67
N ALA A 185 -5.75 -20.22 -0.85
CA ALA A 185 -4.60 -19.55 -0.25
C ALA A 185 -3.76 -20.54 0.57
N TYR A 186 -4.41 -21.30 1.47
CA TYR A 186 -3.73 -22.27 2.32
C TYR A 186 -3.06 -23.40 1.51
N LYS A 187 -3.73 -23.90 0.45
CA LYS A 187 -3.12 -24.89 -0.45
C LYS A 187 -1.89 -24.33 -1.15
N ALA A 188 -1.90 -23.08 -1.59
CA ALA A 188 -0.74 -22.45 -2.18
C ALA A 188 0.42 -22.36 -1.17
N MET A 189 0.16 -21.87 0.04
CA MET A 189 1.16 -21.80 1.11
C MET A 189 1.78 -23.16 1.45
N LYS A 190 0.96 -24.23 1.52
CA LYS A 190 1.43 -25.61 1.81
C LYS A 190 2.25 -26.22 0.68
N ALA A 191 2.04 -25.78 -0.55
CA ALA A 191 2.78 -26.26 -1.72
C ALA A 191 4.04 -25.44 -2.00
N GLU A 192 4.23 -24.32 -1.29
CA GLU A 192 5.31 -23.38 -1.54
C GLU A 192 6.67 -23.95 -1.20
N THR A 193 7.65 -23.64 -2.06
CA THR A 193 9.04 -24.03 -1.89
C THR A 193 9.96 -22.85 -2.20
N TYR A 194 11.17 -22.88 -1.65
CA TYR A 194 12.20 -21.88 -1.91
C TYR A 194 13.58 -22.51 -2.06
N THR A 195 14.46 -21.81 -2.74
CA THR A 195 15.84 -22.25 -2.97
C THR A 195 16.79 -21.54 -2.01
N GLU A 196 17.57 -22.33 -1.28
CA GLU A 196 18.60 -21.83 -0.41
C GLU A 196 19.83 -22.75 -0.48
N ASN A 197 21.01 -22.16 -0.73
CA ASN A 197 22.28 -22.90 -0.93
C ASN A 197 22.18 -24.00 -2.02
N SER A 198 21.46 -23.71 -3.11
CA SER A 198 21.18 -24.63 -4.22
C SER A 198 20.31 -25.85 -3.84
N GLU A 199 19.68 -25.83 -2.68
CA GLU A 199 18.73 -26.84 -2.24
C GLU A 199 17.30 -26.30 -2.25
N THR A 200 16.35 -27.08 -2.76
CA THR A 200 14.93 -26.76 -2.67
C THR A 200 14.38 -27.19 -1.32
N LYS A 201 13.78 -26.27 -0.58
CA LYS A 201 13.20 -26.47 0.74
C LYS A 201 11.71 -26.12 0.71
N SER A 202 10.90 -26.81 1.51
CA SER A 202 9.50 -26.42 1.71
C SER A 202 9.42 -25.17 2.58
N ALA A 203 8.51 -24.27 2.24
CA ALA A 203 8.19 -23.13 3.09
C ALA A 203 7.65 -23.59 4.45
N SER A 204 7.99 -22.86 5.50
CA SER A 204 7.41 -23.11 6.82
C SER A 204 6.13 -22.30 7.01
N ILE A 205 5.16 -22.85 7.76
CA ILE A 205 3.97 -22.14 8.21
C ILE A 205 4.01 -22.11 9.73
N THR A 206 4.00 -20.90 10.30
CA THR A 206 4.04 -20.68 11.75
C THR A 206 2.71 -20.11 12.21
N TYR A 207 2.11 -20.76 13.20
CA TYR A 207 0.85 -20.36 13.84
C TYR A 207 1.17 -19.73 15.19
N ASN A 208 1.22 -18.41 15.24
CA ASN A 208 1.58 -17.68 16.46
C ASN A 208 0.33 -17.04 17.07
N LEU A 209 -0.01 -17.43 18.27
CA LEU A 209 -1.06 -16.81 19.10
C LEU A 209 -0.42 -16.06 20.27
N GLY A 210 -1.15 -15.11 20.83
CA GLY A 210 -0.65 -14.29 21.94
C GLY A 210 0.34 -13.23 21.46
N THR A 211 1.47 -13.12 22.16
CA THR A 211 2.53 -12.16 21.84
C THR A 211 3.72 -12.85 21.23
N PHE A 212 4.29 -12.26 20.17
CA PHE A 212 5.53 -12.73 19.58
C PHE A 212 6.30 -11.58 18.94
N ASP A 213 7.61 -11.73 18.86
CA ASP A 213 8.51 -10.76 18.27
C ASP A 213 9.16 -11.33 17.01
N LEU A 214 9.40 -10.44 16.04
CA LEU A 214 10.20 -10.69 14.84
C LEU A 214 11.37 -9.71 14.82
N GLY A 215 12.46 -10.09 14.15
CA GLY A 215 13.66 -9.26 14.04
C GLY A 215 14.71 -9.59 15.10
N GLY A 216 15.48 -8.59 15.49
CA GLY A 216 16.61 -8.76 16.42
C GLY A 216 17.15 -7.42 16.90
N ASP A 217 18.47 -7.31 17.05
CA ASP A 217 19.11 -6.14 17.65
C ASP A 217 18.98 -4.85 16.81
N SER A 218 18.81 -4.96 15.48
CA SER A 218 18.75 -3.79 14.60
C SER A 218 17.33 -3.27 14.38
N TRP A 219 16.35 -4.14 14.31
CA TRP A 219 14.93 -3.80 14.20
C TRP A 219 14.11 -4.85 14.95
N VAL A 220 12.96 -4.46 15.43
CA VAL A 220 12.04 -5.38 16.08
C VAL A 220 10.60 -5.07 15.70
N MET A 221 9.80 -6.10 15.48
CA MET A 221 8.35 -6.00 15.32
C MET A 221 7.68 -6.79 16.45
N HIS A 222 7.08 -6.08 17.39
CA HIS A 222 6.27 -6.66 18.45
C HIS A 222 4.84 -6.89 17.96
N CYS A 223 4.37 -8.12 17.93
CA CYS A 223 3.04 -8.48 17.46
C CYS A 223 2.18 -8.98 18.62
N TYR A 224 0.97 -8.45 18.72
CA TYR A 224 0.00 -8.74 19.76
C TYR A 224 -1.31 -9.24 19.14
N THR A 225 -1.78 -10.38 19.60
CA THR A 225 -3.07 -10.96 19.23
C THR A 225 -3.68 -11.65 20.43
N PHE A 226 -4.79 -12.35 20.25
CA PHE A 226 -5.42 -13.09 21.32
C PHE A 226 -4.54 -14.24 21.81
N ASP A 227 -4.49 -14.41 23.13
CA ASP A 227 -3.98 -15.65 23.72
C ASP A 227 -4.87 -16.83 23.31
N GLU A 228 -4.30 -18.02 23.19
CA GLU A 228 -5.04 -19.21 22.74
C GLU A 228 -6.28 -19.49 23.61
N ALA A 229 -6.18 -19.26 24.92
CA ALA A 229 -7.28 -19.48 25.87
C ALA A 229 -8.45 -18.51 25.67
N ASP A 230 -8.17 -17.29 25.20
CA ASP A 230 -9.14 -16.22 25.02
C ASP A 230 -9.61 -16.10 23.56
N TYR A 231 -9.11 -16.99 22.67
CA TYR A 231 -9.32 -16.90 21.24
C TYR A 231 -10.81 -16.99 20.88
N PRO A 232 -11.40 -15.94 20.23
CA PRO A 232 -12.85 -15.83 20.07
C PRO A 232 -13.43 -16.74 19.00
N VAL A 233 -12.59 -17.35 18.17
CA VAL A 233 -13.02 -18.19 17.06
C VAL A 233 -13.33 -19.59 17.54
N GLN A 234 -14.61 -19.94 17.57
CA GLN A 234 -15.04 -21.30 17.83
C GLN A 234 -14.87 -22.19 16.57
N LYS A 235 -14.71 -23.51 16.79
CA LYS A 235 -14.53 -24.51 15.72
C LYS A 235 -15.62 -24.50 14.61
N LYS A 236 -16.75 -23.81 14.81
CA LYS A 236 -17.92 -23.85 13.92
C LYS A 236 -18.00 -22.70 12.90
N GLY A 237 -17.01 -21.90 12.74
CA GLY A 237 -16.97 -20.88 11.70
C GLY A 237 -16.42 -19.55 12.19
N VAL A 238 -15.58 -18.96 11.35
CA VAL A 238 -15.11 -17.59 11.49
C VAL A 238 -16.18 -16.72 10.86
N THR A 239 -16.87 -15.89 11.66
CA THR A 239 -17.65 -14.78 11.08
C THR A 239 -16.70 -13.65 10.71
N ALA A 240 -17.03 -12.80 9.75
CA ALA A 240 -16.22 -11.65 9.39
C ALA A 240 -15.87 -10.77 10.62
N GLU A 241 -16.83 -10.56 11.52
CA GLU A 241 -16.61 -9.83 12.78
C GLU A 241 -15.53 -10.48 13.66
N ASN A 242 -15.49 -11.80 13.71
CA ASN A 242 -14.48 -12.52 14.49
C ASN A 242 -13.13 -12.57 13.75
N ALA A 243 -13.12 -12.65 12.42
CA ALA A 243 -11.91 -12.57 11.63
C ALA A 243 -11.19 -11.24 11.85
N ASN A 244 -11.91 -10.15 11.79
CA ASN A 244 -11.35 -8.82 12.05
C ASN A 244 -10.87 -8.66 13.50
N CYS A 245 -11.65 -9.18 14.47
CA CYS A 245 -11.31 -9.11 15.88
C CYS A 245 -9.94 -9.70 16.21
N ILE A 246 -9.55 -10.77 15.52
CA ILE A 246 -8.29 -11.50 15.76
C ILE A 246 -7.10 -10.98 14.96
N SER A 247 -7.27 -9.98 14.10
CA SER A 247 -6.14 -9.36 13.42
C SER A 247 -5.11 -8.87 14.43
N PRO A 248 -3.82 -9.18 14.23
CA PRO A 248 -2.77 -8.72 15.12
C PRO A 248 -2.57 -7.22 15.03
N VAL A 249 -2.15 -6.61 16.13
CA VAL A 249 -1.57 -5.26 16.13
C VAL A 249 -0.07 -5.40 16.31
N CYS A 250 0.68 -4.90 15.34
CA CYS A 250 2.13 -5.03 15.31
C CYS A 250 2.80 -3.65 15.35
N PHE A 251 3.84 -3.52 16.15
CA PHE A 251 4.65 -2.31 16.29
C PHE A 251 6.05 -2.59 15.76
N LEU A 252 6.37 -2.07 14.59
CA LEU A 252 7.68 -2.14 13.99
C LEU A 252 8.53 -0.97 14.46
N GLN A 253 9.58 -1.25 15.19
CA GLN A 253 10.50 -0.25 15.76
C GLN A 253 11.86 -0.30 15.06
N TYR A 254 12.34 0.86 14.65
CA TYR A 254 13.65 1.06 14.08
C TYR A 254 14.14 2.49 14.27
N ALA A 255 15.40 2.66 14.67
CA ALA A 255 16.08 3.98 14.80
C ALA A 255 15.26 5.03 15.58
N GLY A 256 14.54 4.60 16.62
CA GLY A 256 13.72 5.46 17.46
C GLY A 256 12.36 5.85 16.86
N LYS A 257 11.96 5.23 15.74
CA LYS A 257 10.66 5.41 15.12
C LYS A 257 9.81 4.14 15.23
N THR A 258 8.49 4.31 15.30
CA THR A 258 7.52 3.22 15.46
C THR A 258 6.45 3.29 14.38
N ILE A 259 6.29 2.20 13.62
CA ILE A 259 5.21 2.02 12.64
C ILE A 259 4.23 1.00 13.21
N CYS A 260 2.96 1.35 13.32
CA CYS A 260 1.91 0.47 13.79
C CYS A 260 1.11 -0.12 12.64
N LEU A 261 1.03 -1.44 12.57
CA LEU A 261 0.29 -2.21 11.57
C LEU A 261 -0.85 -2.96 12.27
N THR A 262 -2.08 -2.76 11.82
CA THR A 262 -3.27 -3.15 12.58
C THR A 262 -4.14 -4.19 11.86
N GLY A 263 -3.83 -4.54 10.60
CA GLY A 263 -4.76 -5.31 9.77
C GLY A 263 -6.16 -4.71 9.84
N ASP A 264 -7.14 -5.55 10.14
CA ASP A 264 -8.54 -5.16 10.27
C ASP A 264 -9.07 -5.24 11.71
N VAL A 265 -8.18 -5.16 12.70
CA VAL A 265 -8.61 -5.25 14.10
C VAL A 265 -9.79 -4.31 14.37
N ASN A 266 -10.86 -4.86 14.92
CA ASN A 266 -12.04 -4.09 15.31
C ASN A 266 -11.98 -3.72 16.80
N TYR A 267 -12.94 -2.89 17.25
CA TYR A 267 -12.96 -2.39 18.61
C TYR A 267 -12.94 -3.49 19.70
N LYS A 268 -13.39 -4.72 19.40
CA LYS A 268 -13.34 -5.84 20.36
C LYS A 268 -11.92 -6.34 20.53
N GLY A 269 -11.18 -6.45 19.42
CA GLY A 269 -9.76 -6.79 19.45
C GLY A 269 -8.95 -5.70 20.13
N GLU A 270 -9.17 -4.44 19.75
CA GLU A 270 -8.52 -3.28 20.37
C GLU A 270 -8.78 -3.23 21.88
N GLN A 271 -10.03 -3.43 22.31
CA GLN A 271 -10.38 -3.46 23.75
C GLN A 271 -9.72 -4.61 24.50
N TYR A 272 -9.61 -5.79 23.87
CA TYR A 272 -8.90 -6.92 24.45
C TYR A 272 -7.43 -6.58 24.67
N LEU A 273 -6.74 -6.09 23.64
CA LEU A 273 -5.32 -5.73 23.69
C LEU A 273 -5.07 -4.56 24.66
N TYR A 274 -5.98 -3.58 24.69
CA TYR A 274 -5.97 -2.49 25.67
C TYR A 274 -6.05 -3.02 27.12
N ASN A 275 -6.97 -3.94 27.40
CA ASN A 275 -7.14 -4.53 28.72
C ASN A 275 -5.93 -5.37 29.16
N LYS A 276 -5.17 -5.93 28.21
CA LYS A 276 -3.89 -6.60 28.46
C LYS A 276 -2.75 -5.60 28.70
N GLY A 277 -2.94 -4.31 28.45
CA GLY A 277 -1.93 -3.28 28.62
C GLY A 277 -0.91 -3.19 27.50
N TYR A 278 -1.16 -3.81 26.34
CA TYR A 278 -0.20 -3.90 25.24
C TYR A 278 0.05 -2.57 24.51
N PHE A 279 -0.80 -1.56 24.69
CA PHE A 279 -0.64 -0.24 24.06
C PHE A 279 0.07 0.79 24.95
N ASN A 280 0.35 0.50 26.21
CA ASN A 280 0.81 1.49 27.18
C ASN A 280 2.27 1.97 27.00
N SER A 281 3.02 1.38 26.10
CA SER A 281 4.46 1.65 25.95
C SER A 281 4.82 2.18 24.57
N TYR A 282 3.83 2.55 23.76
CA TYR A 282 4.04 3.00 22.41
C TYR A 282 3.58 4.43 22.21
N ASP A 283 4.40 5.15 21.48
CA ASP A 283 4.17 6.41 20.85
C ASP A 283 4.53 6.16 19.38
N ILE A 284 3.56 6.31 18.46
CA ILE A 284 3.74 5.84 17.10
C ILE A 284 3.84 6.99 16.11
N ASP A 285 4.83 6.92 15.25
CA ASP A 285 5.02 7.90 14.17
C ASP A 285 4.03 7.65 13.03
N VAL A 286 3.80 6.39 12.65
CA VAL A 286 2.94 6.05 11.51
C VAL A 286 1.94 4.97 11.88
N LEU A 287 0.66 5.25 11.68
CA LEU A 287 -0.44 4.30 11.85
C LEU A 287 -0.94 3.80 10.49
N LYS A 288 -0.89 2.49 10.22
CA LYS A 288 -1.81 1.86 9.26
C LYS A 288 -3.18 1.75 9.92
N VAL A 289 -4.13 2.55 9.47
CA VAL A 289 -5.50 2.60 10.02
C VAL A 289 -6.20 1.26 9.84
N ALA A 290 -6.83 0.76 10.90
CA ALA A 290 -7.47 -0.54 10.90
C ALA A 290 -8.70 -0.60 9.98
N HIS A 291 -8.90 -1.77 9.37
CA HIS A 291 -10.12 -2.14 8.64
C HIS A 291 -10.51 -1.10 7.60
N HIS A 292 -9.51 -0.65 6.80
CA HIS A 292 -9.70 0.28 5.67
C HIS A 292 -10.43 1.57 6.02
N GLY A 293 -10.46 1.93 7.30
CA GLY A 293 -11.19 3.10 7.77
C GLY A 293 -12.65 2.83 8.14
N SER A 294 -12.97 1.63 8.61
CA SER A 294 -14.29 1.29 9.18
C SER A 294 -14.59 2.07 10.45
N THR A 295 -15.88 2.38 10.70
CA THR A 295 -16.29 3.03 11.96
C THR A 295 -16.09 2.16 13.19
N THR A 296 -15.98 0.83 13.00
CA THR A 296 -15.87 -0.15 14.07
C THR A 296 -14.44 -0.42 14.52
N SER A 297 -13.48 0.36 14.05
CA SER A 297 -12.05 0.19 14.29
C SER A 297 -11.39 1.52 14.64
N THR A 298 -10.14 1.48 15.07
CA THR A 298 -9.32 2.65 15.45
C THR A 298 -10.05 3.49 16.49
N HIS A 299 -10.40 2.83 17.61
CA HIS A 299 -11.23 3.44 18.65
C HIS A 299 -10.46 4.53 19.41
N GLN A 300 -11.12 5.67 19.66
CA GLN A 300 -10.51 6.80 20.38
C GLN A 300 -9.83 6.36 21.68
N THR A 301 -10.61 5.87 22.64
CA THR A 301 -10.16 5.60 24.00
C THR A 301 -9.30 4.35 24.15
N TYR A 302 -9.62 3.30 23.39
CA TYR A 302 -8.92 2.01 23.53
C TYR A 302 -7.65 1.95 22.71
N PHE A 303 -7.52 2.78 21.69
CA PHE A 303 -6.42 2.74 20.74
C PHE A 303 -5.76 4.09 20.57
N LEU A 304 -6.38 5.07 19.88
CA LEU A 304 -5.75 6.35 19.53
C LEU A 304 -5.13 7.07 20.74
N ASP A 305 -5.89 7.24 21.83
CA ASP A 305 -5.41 7.89 23.06
C ASP A 305 -4.27 7.12 23.76
N LYS A 306 -3.86 5.98 23.23
CA LYS A 306 -2.80 5.14 23.79
C LYS A 306 -1.55 5.06 22.94
N VAL A 307 -1.70 5.24 21.64
CA VAL A 307 -0.60 5.06 20.70
C VAL A 307 -0.20 6.35 19.99
N ASP A 308 -1.00 7.39 20.10
CA ASP A 308 -0.74 8.78 19.68
C ASP A 308 -0.05 8.95 18.32
N PRO A 309 -0.75 8.66 17.19
CA PRO A 309 -0.12 8.62 15.88
C PRO A 309 0.14 10.02 15.30
N GLU A 310 1.33 10.25 14.70
CA GLU A 310 1.65 11.47 13.96
C GLU A 310 1.11 11.43 12.51
N TYR A 311 1.18 10.28 11.85
CA TYR A 311 0.73 10.09 10.47
C TYR A 311 -0.19 8.87 10.38
N ALA A 312 -1.17 8.95 9.47
CA ALA A 312 -2.08 7.83 9.21
C ALA A 312 -2.05 7.40 7.73
N ILE A 313 -2.09 6.10 7.49
CA ILE A 313 -2.21 5.50 6.16
C ILE A 313 -3.45 4.63 6.13
N ILE A 314 -4.35 4.87 5.18
CA ILE A 314 -5.56 4.07 4.94
C ILE A 314 -5.37 3.29 3.64
N SER A 315 -5.20 1.97 3.74
CA SER A 315 -5.29 1.10 2.57
C SER A 315 -6.75 0.89 2.24
N VAL A 316 -7.20 1.39 1.10
CA VAL A 316 -8.61 1.39 0.71
C VAL A 316 -8.74 1.46 -0.81
N GLY A 317 -9.76 0.84 -1.37
CA GLY A 317 -10.03 0.89 -2.80
C GLY A 317 -10.98 2.01 -3.18
N ALA A 318 -10.73 2.65 -4.32
CA ALA A 318 -11.68 3.55 -4.94
C ALA A 318 -13.00 2.81 -5.25
N ASP A 319 -14.14 3.47 -5.10
CA ASP A 319 -15.46 2.89 -5.38
C ASP A 319 -15.78 1.59 -4.61
N ASN A 320 -15.18 1.39 -3.42
CA ASN A 320 -15.49 0.23 -2.61
C ASN A 320 -16.96 0.25 -2.15
N SER A 321 -17.57 -0.93 -2.09
CA SER A 321 -19.00 -1.07 -1.72
C SER A 321 -19.27 -0.93 -0.22
N TYR A 322 -18.23 -0.81 0.60
CA TYR A 322 -18.35 -0.70 2.07
C TYR A 322 -18.51 0.74 2.54
N GLY A 323 -18.23 1.71 1.67
CA GLY A 323 -18.19 3.13 2.04
C GLY A 323 -17.00 3.50 2.92
N HIS A 324 -15.91 2.76 2.80
CA HIS A 324 -14.66 3.05 3.50
C HIS A 324 -13.79 4.05 2.70
N PRO A 325 -12.99 4.91 3.38
CA PRO A 325 -13.07 5.17 4.80
C PRO A 325 -14.37 5.90 5.16
N THR A 326 -14.93 5.56 6.32
CA THR A 326 -16.20 6.11 6.76
C THR A 326 -16.04 7.52 7.34
N GLU A 327 -17.10 8.34 7.22
CA GLU A 327 -17.16 9.69 7.80
C GLU A 327 -16.79 9.71 9.29
N PRO A 328 -17.40 8.89 10.16
CA PRO A 328 -17.10 8.95 11.57
C PRO A 328 -15.65 8.64 11.90
N LEU A 329 -15.01 7.77 11.12
CA LEU A 329 -13.58 7.52 11.30
C LEU A 329 -12.74 8.71 10.85
N LEU A 330 -12.98 9.26 9.65
CA LEU A 330 -12.23 10.42 9.16
C LEU A 330 -12.38 11.61 10.12
N THR A 331 -13.60 11.84 10.64
CA THR A 331 -13.83 12.86 11.66
C THR A 331 -13.01 12.59 12.92
N ARG A 332 -12.95 11.34 13.36
CA ARG A 332 -12.14 10.94 14.54
C ARG A 332 -10.66 11.21 14.31
N LEU A 333 -10.12 10.83 13.16
CA LEU A 333 -8.71 11.04 12.84
C LEU A 333 -8.36 12.54 12.68
N THR A 334 -9.21 13.30 11.99
CA THR A 334 -8.96 14.75 11.74
C THR A 334 -9.21 15.62 12.96
N SER A 335 -10.05 15.19 13.89
CA SER A 335 -10.30 15.89 15.16
C SER A 335 -9.45 15.39 16.31
N TYR A 336 -8.63 14.35 16.07
CA TYR A 336 -7.75 13.81 17.08
C TYR A 336 -6.72 14.87 17.50
N GLN A 337 -6.65 15.12 18.79
CA GLN A 337 -5.65 15.98 19.40
C GLN A 337 -4.93 15.16 20.43
N ASP A 338 -3.63 15.25 20.42
CA ASP A 338 -2.81 14.63 21.43
C ASP A 338 -3.27 15.02 22.84
N VAL A 339 -3.46 14.03 23.68
CA VAL A 339 -3.85 14.20 25.08
C VAL A 339 -2.65 14.09 26.03
N THR A 340 -1.45 13.84 25.48
CA THR A 340 -0.22 13.75 26.26
C THR A 340 0.37 15.13 26.57
N PRO A 341 1.10 15.30 27.69
CA PRO A 341 1.64 16.61 28.06
C PRO A 341 2.84 17.10 27.24
N ASP A 342 3.35 16.28 26.35
CA ASP A 342 4.51 16.62 25.52
C ASP A 342 4.05 17.49 24.33
N ALA A 343 4.13 18.78 24.53
CA ALA A 343 3.46 19.88 23.85
C ALA A 343 3.79 20.09 22.36
N ASP A 344 4.44 19.16 21.67
CA ASP A 344 4.77 19.30 20.24
C ASP A 344 3.80 18.54 19.33
N ALA A 345 2.88 17.76 19.87
CA ALA A 345 1.97 16.91 19.10
C ALA A 345 0.66 17.64 18.81
N ASN A 346 0.43 17.94 17.56
CA ASN A 346 -0.79 18.57 17.04
C ASN A 346 -1.83 17.55 16.55
N GLY A 347 -1.79 16.31 17.05
CA GLY A 347 -2.59 15.18 16.54
C GLY A 347 -2.06 14.67 15.19
N ILE A 348 -2.91 13.97 14.42
CA ILE A 348 -2.51 13.43 13.13
C ILE A 348 -2.21 14.55 12.13
N GLN A 349 -0.96 14.67 11.74
CA GLN A 349 -0.48 15.74 10.85
C GLN A 349 -0.94 15.54 9.40
N LYS A 350 -1.00 14.26 8.94
CA LYS A 350 -1.43 13.95 7.58
C LYS A 350 -2.01 12.55 7.48
N ILE A 351 -3.06 12.42 6.65
CA ILE A 351 -3.69 11.15 6.30
C ILE A 351 -3.41 10.86 4.82
N TYR A 352 -2.81 9.69 4.55
CA TYR A 352 -2.60 9.16 3.21
C TYR A 352 -3.63 8.07 2.92
N ARG A 353 -4.06 7.96 1.66
CA ARG A 353 -5.04 6.95 1.23
C ARG A 353 -4.62 6.33 -0.08
N THR A 354 -4.59 5.00 -0.16
CA THR A 354 -4.12 4.31 -1.37
C THR A 354 -5.02 4.54 -2.58
N ASP A 355 -6.32 4.77 -2.40
CA ASP A 355 -7.26 5.09 -3.50
C ASP A 355 -7.02 6.48 -4.13
N VAL A 356 -6.49 7.41 -3.35
CA VAL A 356 -6.18 8.79 -3.79
C VAL A 356 -4.71 8.92 -4.15
N ASP A 357 -3.82 8.46 -3.26
CA ASP A 357 -2.38 8.69 -3.31
C ASP A 357 -1.61 7.61 -4.10
N GLY A 358 -2.28 6.51 -4.47
CA GLY A 358 -1.61 5.32 -5.00
C GLY A 358 -0.78 4.62 -3.92
N ASN A 359 0.36 4.05 -4.29
CA ASN A 359 1.26 3.47 -3.30
C ASN A 359 1.81 4.55 -2.37
N VAL A 360 1.86 4.24 -1.06
CA VAL A 360 2.42 5.12 -0.03
C VAL A 360 3.65 4.45 0.58
N THR A 361 4.79 5.11 0.46
CA THR A 361 6.08 4.58 0.95
C THR A 361 6.56 5.37 2.16
N VAL A 362 6.88 4.66 3.23
CA VAL A 362 7.48 5.15 4.47
C VAL A 362 8.92 4.70 4.52
N VAL A 363 9.83 5.61 4.75
CA VAL A 363 11.26 5.33 4.94
C VAL A 363 11.69 5.82 6.31
N VAL A 364 12.26 4.93 7.11
CA VAL A 364 12.94 5.26 8.36
C VAL A 364 14.43 5.02 8.15
N ALA A 365 15.20 6.08 8.09
CA ALA A 365 16.65 6.00 7.95
C ALA A 365 17.34 5.66 9.28
N SER A 366 18.59 5.22 9.22
CA SER A 366 19.38 4.82 10.41
C SER A 366 19.63 5.97 11.39
N ASP A 367 19.53 7.21 10.94
CA ASP A 367 19.61 8.41 11.80
C ASP A 367 18.28 8.80 12.46
N GLY A 368 17.22 8.00 12.25
CA GLY A 368 15.87 8.25 12.74
C GLY A 368 15.03 9.21 11.91
N LYS A 369 15.55 9.64 10.75
CA LYS A 369 14.76 10.49 9.84
C LYS A 369 13.63 9.69 9.23
N LEU A 370 12.39 10.17 9.44
CA LEU A 370 11.18 9.65 8.82
C LEU A 370 10.86 10.43 7.54
N THR A 371 10.53 9.72 6.47
CA THR A 371 10.06 10.31 5.21
C THR A 371 8.87 9.51 4.70
N ILE A 372 7.79 10.17 4.30
CA ILE A 372 6.62 9.53 3.70
C ILE A 372 6.38 10.15 2.32
N ALA A 373 6.26 9.29 1.30
CA ALA A 373 6.01 9.68 -0.08
C ALA A 373 4.84 8.89 -0.66
N SER A 374 4.06 9.52 -1.52
CA SER A 374 2.97 8.87 -2.26
C SER A 374 3.26 8.84 -3.76
N GLN A 375 2.80 7.80 -4.43
CA GLN A 375 3.03 7.58 -5.87
C GLN A 375 2.40 8.66 -6.74
N LYS A 376 1.20 9.09 -6.38
CA LYS A 376 0.48 10.17 -7.06
C LYS A 376 0.80 11.47 -6.33
N GLN A 377 2.01 11.97 -6.46
CA GLN A 377 2.34 13.31 -5.99
C GLN A 377 1.56 14.30 -6.84
N THR A 378 0.48 14.83 -6.28
CA THR A 378 -0.01 16.12 -6.73
C THR A 378 0.94 17.16 -6.14
N ASP A 379 1.57 17.97 -6.98
CA ASP A 379 2.59 18.98 -6.65
C ASP A 379 2.07 20.12 -5.74
N ASN A 380 1.12 19.84 -4.90
CA ASN A 380 0.60 20.81 -3.95
C ASN A 380 0.72 20.21 -2.55
N ASN A 381 1.38 20.93 -1.67
CA ASN A 381 1.28 20.77 -0.23
C ASN A 381 -0.20 20.90 0.18
N ILE A 382 -0.97 19.83 -0.03
CA ILE A 382 -2.34 19.75 0.44
C ILE A 382 -2.24 19.32 1.91
N GLU A 383 -2.11 20.30 2.79
CA GLU A 383 -2.52 20.11 4.17
C GLU A 383 -4.01 19.80 4.13
N LEU A 384 -4.39 18.57 4.50
CA LEU A 384 -5.79 18.20 4.67
C LEU A 384 -6.36 18.96 5.89
N ALA A 385 -6.67 20.23 5.69
CA ALA A 385 -7.20 21.08 6.74
C ALA A 385 -8.71 20.89 7.00
N ALA A 386 -9.40 19.99 6.41
CA ALA A 386 -10.70 19.43 6.80
C ALA A 386 -11.31 18.55 5.70
N CYS A 387 -11.77 17.35 6.03
CA CYS A 387 -12.79 16.67 5.25
C CYS A 387 -14.12 17.34 5.55
N VAL A 388 -14.67 18.08 4.60
CA VAL A 388 -16.06 18.54 4.69
C VAL A 388 -16.94 17.52 3.99
N ILE A 389 -17.79 16.84 4.76
CA ILE A 389 -18.72 15.86 4.26
C ILE A 389 -20.07 16.52 4.06
N TYR A 390 -20.55 16.47 2.84
CA TYR A 390 -21.91 16.88 2.50
C TYR A 390 -22.75 15.65 2.28
N ALA A 391 -23.81 15.49 3.07
CA ALA A 391 -24.89 14.58 2.79
C ALA A 391 -25.97 15.33 1.99
N GLN A 392 -26.10 15.06 0.70
CA GLN A 392 -27.28 15.42 -0.07
C GLN A 392 -28.03 14.16 -0.47
N ASP A 393 -29.30 14.07 -0.04
CA ASP A 393 -30.28 13.09 -0.48
C ASP A 393 -29.83 11.61 -0.44
N ASN A 394 -29.30 11.17 0.69
CA ASN A 394 -28.80 9.80 0.94
C ASN A 394 -27.57 9.36 0.10
N ASN A 395 -26.98 10.24 -0.66
CA ASN A 395 -25.67 10.04 -1.24
C ASN A 395 -24.63 10.86 -0.47
N ILE A 396 -23.67 10.19 0.14
CA ILE A 396 -22.53 10.85 0.81
C ILE A 396 -21.46 11.06 -0.25
N GLU A 397 -21.28 12.29 -0.69
CA GLU A 397 -20.16 12.68 -1.55
C GLU A 397 -19.04 13.26 -0.68
N LEU A 398 -17.88 12.60 -0.66
CA LEU A 398 -16.68 13.11 0.00
C LEU A 398 -16.10 14.23 -0.86
N VAL A 399 -16.35 15.46 -0.50
CA VAL A 399 -15.71 16.62 -1.14
C VAL A 399 -14.44 16.97 -0.37
N TYR A 400 -13.30 16.70 -0.96
CA TYR A 400 -12.02 17.16 -0.43
C TYR A 400 -11.86 18.64 -0.77
N VAL A 401 -11.91 19.51 0.22
CA VAL A 401 -11.56 20.90 0.05
C VAL A 401 -10.06 21.03 0.32
N ALA A 402 -9.29 21.12 -0.74
CA ALA A 402 -7.89 21.52 -0.63
C ALA A 402 -7.85 23.02 -0.21
N VAL A 403 -7.43 23.28 1.01
CA VAL A 403 -7.13 24.64 1.42
C VAL A 403 -5.69 24.92 1.01
N THR A 404 -5.51 25.56 -0.13
CA THR A 404 -4.20 26.12 -0.49
C THR A 404 -3.91 27.31 0.42
N LYS A 405 -2.93 27.19 1.32
CA LYS A 405 -2.30 28.36 1.92
C LYS A 405 -1.70 29.19 0.79
N LYS A 406 -2.19 30.40 0.57
CA LYS A 406 -1.49 31.38 -0.26
C LYS A 406 -0.18 31.72 0.43
N GLU A 407 0.94 31.47 -0.28
CA GLU A 407 2.21 32.06 0.14
C GLU A 407 2.03 33.58 0.28
N GLY A 408 2.24 34.11 1.48
CA GLY A 408 2.36 35.55 1.69
C GLY A 408 1.46 36.14 2.75
N GLU A 409 0.85 35.42 3.67
CA GLU A 409 0.26 36.05 4.88
C GLU A 409 1.09 35.58 6.10
N GLU A 410 1.96 36.52 6.58
CA GLU A 410 2.57 36.50 7.91
C GLU A 410 1.54 36.76 9.00
#